data_e04cc43b0e1a1176433e44d7a404c6a2
#
_entry.id   e04cc43b0e1a1176433e44d7a404c6a2
#
_cell.length_a   1.000
_cell.length_b   1.000
_cell.length_c   1.000
_cell.angle_alpha   90.00
_cell.angle_beta   90.00
_cell.angle_gamma   90.00
#
_symmetry.space_group_name_H-M   'P 1'
#
loop_
_entity.id
_entity.type
_entity.pdbx_description
1 polymer ?
#
loop_
_entity_poly.entity_id
_entity_poly.type
_entity_poly.pdbx_seq_one_letter_code
_entity_poly.pdbx_strand_id
1 'polypeptide(L)'
;ADPYDAYRKLYGNVREKKQVRSVLDDLKGDLNKVANQLPESDRKLLIEHTKLVERMDKEYESGTSLSNLVAKPPELPEGLRNQNDSLPQLGRLQIDMMVNSFVNDFARVATLQYTKSVGQAKMNWLEIDDKHHTLSHEPDKNKDAYDKLVRINTWFAEELAYLLKKLESTPEPGQKGSMLDHTLVIWTNELGKGNSHTLNNIPFVLAGSGFGFRMGRSINCENSPHNRFLL
;
A
#
# COMPACT_ATOMS: atom_id res chain seq x y z
N ALA A 1 1.22 -8.29 7.70
CA ALA A 1 -0.19 -8.72 7.58
C ALA A 1 -0.22 -10.19 7.17
N ASP A 2 -1.20 -10.94 7.65
CA ASP A 2 -1.41 -12.32 7.25
C ASP A 2 -1.93 -12.34 5.79
N PRO A 3 -1.22 -12.97 4.83
CA PRO A 3 -1.65 -13.00 3.45
C PRO A 3 -2.96 -13.76 3.24
N TYR A 4 -3.25 -14.77 4.04
CA TYR A 4 -4.51 -15.50 3.99
C TYR A 4 -5.69 -14.64 4.44
N ASP A 5 -5.47 -13.75 5.40
CA ASP A 5 -6.46 -12.78 5.85
C ASP A 5 -6.75 -11.72 4.78
N ALA A 6 -5.70 -11.17 4.17
CA ALA A 6 -5.82 -10.23 3.06
C ALA A 6 -6.57 -10.89 1.87
N TYR A 7 -6.20 -12.12 1.53
CA TYR A 7 -6.85 -12.88 0.47
C TYR A 7 -8.34 -13.14 0.77
N ARG A 8 -8.66 -13.56 2.00
CA ARG A 8 -10.07 -13.75 2.40
C ARG A 8 -10.86 -12.46 2.32
N LYS A 9 -10.28 -11.33 2.71
CA LYS A 9 -10.95 -10.02 2.62
C LYS A 9 -11.18 -9.58 1.19
N LEU A 10 -10.23 -9.81 0.29
CA LEU A 10 -10.35 -9.43 -1.12
C LEU A 10 -11.30 -10.36 -1.89
N TYR A 11 -11.17 -11.67 -1.70
CA TYR A 11 -11.83 -12.68 -2.54
C TYR A 11 -12.85 -13.54 -1.80
N GLY A 12 -12.78 -13.66 -0.47
CA GLY A 12 -13.69 -14.46 0.34
C GLY A 12 -15.07 -13.81 0.50
N ASN A 13 -15.11 -12.48 0.54
CA ASN A 13 -16.35 -11.70 0.68
C ASN A 13 -17.25 -11.75 -0.56
N VAL A 14 -16.77 -12.23 -1.68
CA VAL A 14 -17.63 -12.59 -2.82
C VAL A 14 -18.63 -13.67 -2.42
N ARG A 15 -18.37 -14.42 -1.33
CA ARG A 15 -19.31 -15.42 -0.75
C ARG A 15 -20.12 -14.91 0.45
N GLU A 16 -19.67 -13.87 1.18
CA GLU A 16 -20.29 -13.43 2.43
C GLU A 16 -20.81 -11.98 2.37
N LYS A 17 -21.71 -11.68 1.42
CA LYS A 17 -22.38 -10.38 1.27
C LYS A 17 -23.03 -9.85 2.56
N LYS A 18 -23.37 -10.71 3.52
CA LYS A 18 -24.09 -10.33 4.75
C LYS A 18 -23.24 -9.57 5.77
N GLN A 19 -21.93 -9.87 5.91
CA GLN A 19 -21.10 -9.25 6.95
C GLN A 19 -20.62 -7.84 6.56
N VAL A 20 -20.31 -7.61 5.28
CA VAL A 20 -19.92 -6.28 4.79
C VAL A 20 -21.09 -5.32 4.87
N ARG A 21 -22.29 -5.77 4.56
CA ARG A 21 -23.54 -5.00 4.69
C ARG A 21 -23.77 -4.52 6.12
N SER A 22 -23.52 -5.37 7.12
CA SER A 22 -23.64 -4.99 8.53
C SER A 22 -22.70 -3.84 8.92
N VAL A 23 -21.45 -3.86 8.48
CA VAL A 23 -20.45 -2.80 8.80
C VAL A 23 -20.81 -1.47 8.11
N LEU A 24 -21.28 -1.51 6.87
CA LEU A 24 -21.68 -0.31 6.14
C LEU A 24 -22.99 0.29 6.70
N ASP A 25 -23.92 -0.55 7.15
CA ASP A 25 -25.16 -0.10 7.81
C ASP A 25 -24.87 0.55 9.17
N ASP A 26 -23.96 -0.03 9.97
CA ASP A 26 -23.50 0.55 11.23
C ASP A 26 -22.79 1.90 10.99
N LEU A 27 -21.92 1.97 9.98
CA LEU A 27 -21.23 3.21 9.59
C LEU A 27 -22.21 4.31 9.16
N LYS A 28 -23.23 3.97 8.36
CA LYS A 28 -24.30 4.92 7.98
C LYS A 28 -25.08 5.41 9.21
N GLY A 29 -25.36 4.52 10.14
CA GLY A 29 -26.02 4.86 11.41
C GLY A 29 -25.22 5.89 12.23
N ASP A 30 -23.92 5.68 12.33
CA ASP A 30 -23.03 6.57 13.08
C ASP A 30 -22.79 7.92 12.35
N LEU A 31 -22.62 7.91 11.04
CA LEU A 31 -22.52 9.14 10.22
C LEU A 31 -23.77 10.01 10.36
N ASN A 32 -24.97 9.42 10.39
CA ASN A 32 -26.23 10.14 10.59
C ASN A 32 -26.34 10.76 12.00
N LYS A 33 -25.89 10.05 13.05
CA LYS A 33 -25.82 10.58 14.41
C LYS A 33 -24.92 11.81 14.50
N VAL A 34 -23.73 11.71 13.89
CA VAL A 34 -22.76 12.81 13.86
C VAL A 34 -23.29 13.98 13.03
N ALA A 35 -23.94 13.73 11.89
CA ALA A 35 -24.53 14.78 11.04
C ALA A 35 -25.49 15.69 11.80
N ASN A 36 -26.27 15.15 12.74
CA ASN A 36 -27.23 15.90 13.53
C ASN A 36 -26.58 16.82 14.58
N GLN A 37 -25.29 16.65 14.86
CA GLN A 37 -24.53 17.45 15.83
C GLN A 37 -23.64 18.51 15.15
N LEU A 38 -23.55 18.51 13.81
CA LEU A 38 -22.65 19.39 13.05
C LEU A 38 -23.36 20.68 12.58
N PRO A 39 -22.61 21.77 12.43
CA PRO A 39 -23.05 22.97 11.70
C PRO A 39 -23.50 22.63 10.28
N GLU A 40 -24.31 23.47 9.67
CA GLU A 40 -24.93 23.20 8.36
C GLU A 40 -23.89 22.98 7.24
N SER A 41 -22.77 23.72 7.24
CA SER A 41 -21.67 23.57 6.29
C SER A 41 -21.06 22.17 6.34
N ASP A 42 -20.74 21.71 7.54
CA ASP A 42 -20.04 20.44 7.77
C ASP A 42 -21.00 19.26 7.58
N ARG A 43 -22.28 19.47 7.91
CA ARG A 43 -23.34 18.52 7.64
C ARG A 43 -23.50 18.22 6.14
N LYS A 44 -23.42 19.25 5.28
CA LYS A 44 -23.46 19.07 3.82
C LYS A 44 -22.32 18.17 3.32
N LEU A 45 -21.09 18.42 3.79
CA LEU A 45 -19.92 17.60 3.43
C LEU A 45 -20.08 16.15 3.91
N LEU A 46 -20.59 15.97 5.13
CA LEU A 46 -20.83 14.62 5.66
C LEU A 46 -21.92 13.88 4.90
N ILE A 47 -22.97 14.56 4.46
CA ILE A 47 -24.04 13.97 3.63
C ILE A 47 -23.49 13.56 2.25
N GLU A 48 -22.61 14.35 1.65
CA GLU A 48 -21.94 13.97 0.40
C GLU A 48 -21.06 12.74 0.58
N HIS A 49 -20.32 12.67 1.69
CA HIS A 49 -19.55 11.49 2.05
C HIS A 49 -20.43 10.25 2.25
N THR A 50 -21.57 10.40 2.94
CA THR A 50 -22.54 9.30 3.14
C THR A 50 -23.10 8.79 1.81
N LYS A 51 -23.41 9.69 0.86
CA LYS A 51 -23.83 9.31 -0.49
C LYS A 51 -22.75 8.57 -1.28
N LEU A 52 -21.46 8.89 -1.03
CA LEU A 52 -20.35 8.14 -1.62
C LEU A 52 -20.31 6.71 -1.06
N VAL A 53 -20.43 6.56 0.26
CA VAL A 53 -20.49 5.24 0.92
C VAL A 53 -21.68 4.42 0.40
N GLU A 54 -22.84 5.05 0.21
CA GLU A 54 -24.04 4.39 -0.36
C GLU A 54 -23.84 3.94 -1.82
N ARG A 55 -23.11 4.73 -2.61
CA ARG A 55 -22.77 4.31 -3.98
C ARG A 55 -21.80 3.12 -3.99
N MET A 56 -20.79 3.16 -3.12
CA MET A 56 -19.88 2.03 -2.94
C MET A 56 -20.62 0.76 -2.50
N ASP A 57 -21.61 0.88 -1.62
CA ASP A 57 -22.46 -0.24 -1.15
C ASP A 57 -23.26 -0.84 -2.32
N LYS A 58 -23.89 -0.01 -3.14
CA LYS A 58 -24.61 -0.46 -4.34
C LYS A 58 -23.71 -1.08 -5.40
N GLU A 59 -22.54 -0.53 -5.63
CA GLU A 59 -21.52 -1.11 -6.52
C GLU A 59 -21.06 -2.47 -5.97
N TYR A 60 -20.93 -2.60 -4.65
CA TYR A 60 -20.61 -3.86 -3.97
C TYR A 60 -21.75 -4.87 -4.02
N GLU A 61 -23.01 -4.42 -3.97
CA GLU A 61 -24.21 -5.28 -4.12
C GLU A 61 -24.37 -5.82 -5.55
N SER A 62 -24.02 -5.03 -6.55
CA SER A 62 -23.96 -5.47 -7.95
C SER A 62 -22.81 -6.44 -8.21
N GLY A 63 -22.01 -6.67 -7.21
CA GLY A 63 -20.71 -7.26 -7.15
C GLY A 63 -20.49 -8.60 -7.79
N THR A 64 -19.33 -8.67 -8.28
CA THR A 64 -18.61 -9.64 -9.06
C THR A 64 -18.66 -11.02 -8.40
N SER A 65 -19.33 -11.96 -9.06
CA SER A 65 -19.05 -13.38 -8.86
C SER A 65 -17.58 -13.64 -9.20
N LEU A 66 -16.91 -14.58 -8.52
CA LEU A 66 -15.55 -15.01 -8.89
C LEU A 66 -15.44 -15.41 -10.39
N SER A 67 -16.55 -15.78 -11.02
CA SER A 67 -16.64 -16.04 -12.45
C SER A 67 -16.51 -14.79 -13.34
N ASN A 68 -16.68 -13.59 -12.79
CA ASN A 68 -16.68 -12.32 -13.53
C ASN A 68 -15.41 -11.50 -13.26
N LEU A 69 -14.41 -12.06 -12.59
CA LEU A 69 -13.13 -11.38 -12.36
C LEU A 69 -12.39 -11.16 -13.68
N VAL A 70 -11.87 -9.95 -13.89
CA VAL A 70 -10.99 -9.60 -15.02
C VAL A 70 -9.68 -10.37 -14.91
N ALA A 71 -9.13 -10.45 -13.71
CA ALA A 71 -7.94 -11.24 -13.40
C ALA A 71 -8.20 -12.23 -12.28
N LYS A 72 -7.74 -13.48 -12.46
CA LYS A 72 -7.84 -14.51 -11.43
C LYS A 72 -7.01 -14.12 -10.19
N PRO A 73 -7.46 -14.47 -8.98
CA PRO A 73 -6.67 -14.29 -7.77
C PRO A 73 -5.30 -14.96 -7.88
N PRO A 74 -4.24 -14.40 -7.27
CA PRO A 74 -2.95 -15.08 -7.19
C PRO A 74 -3.08 -16.37 -6.37
N GLU A 75 -2.27 -17.37 -6.69
CA GLU A 75 -2.23 -18.59 -5.89
C GLU A 75 -1.62 -18.32 -4.51
N LEU A 76 -2.25 -18.86 -3.47
CA LEU A 76 -1.73 -18.80 -2.11
C LEU A 76 -0.90 -20.05 -1.83
N PRO A 77 0.41 -19.92 -1.56
CA PRO A 77 1.22 -21.05 -1.13
C PRO A 77 0.71 -21.60 0.21
N GLU A 78 0.61 -22.92 0.33
CA GLU A 78 0.24 -23.53 1.61
C GLU A 78 1.36 -23.36 2.65
N GLY A 79 0.97 -23.14 3.91
CA GLY A 79 1.89 -23.10 5.04
C GLY A 79 2.80 -21.87 5.12
N LEU A 80 2.58 -20.85 4.30
CA LEU A 80 3.36 -19.60 4.36
C LEU A 80 3.06 -18.85 5.66
N ARG A 81 4.07 -18.71 6.52
CA ARG A 81 3.94 -18.07 7.83
C ARG A 81 4.60 -16.69 7.83
N ASN A 82 4.07 -15.79 8.63
CA ASN A 82 4.67 -14.46 8.86
C ASN A 82 5.91 -14.59 9.75
N GLN A 83 7.03 -14.88 9.13
CA GLN A 83 8.36 -15.01 9.74
C GLN A 83 9.41 -14.36 8.85
N ASN A 84 10.62 -14.10 9.38
CA ASN A 84 11.66 -13.38 8.66
C ASN A 84 11.97 -13.98 7.28
N ASP A 85 12.21 -15.28 7.20
CA ASP A 85 12.61 -15.96 5.96
C ASP A 85 11.53 -15.96 4.88
N SER A 86 10.28 -15.78 5.28
CA SER A 86 9.15 -15.68 4.36
C SER A 86 8.89 -14.24 3.87
N LEU A 87 9.57 -13.23 4.41
CA LEU A 87 9.30 -11.82 4.10
C LEU A 87 9.37 -11.50 2.60
N PRO A 88 10.35 -11.97 1.81
CA PRO A 88 10.38 -11.75 0.37
C PRO A 88 9.15 -12.33 -0.34
N GLN A 89 8.79 -13.56 -0.03
CA GLN A 89 7.64 -14.22 -0.64
C GLN A 89 6.31 -13.55 -0.22
N LEU A 90 6.18 -13.19 1.06
CA LEU A 90 5.04 -12.46 1.59
C LEU A 90 4.89 -11.09 0.94
N GLY A 91 5.99 -10.35 0.79
CA GLY A 91 6.00 -9.03 0.16
C GLY A 91 5.48 -9.10 -1.27
N ARG A 92 6.01 -10.01 -2.09
CA ARG A 92 5.58 -10.19 -3.48
C ARG A 92 4.14 -10.67 -3.61
N LEU A 93 3.70 -11.57 -2.73
CA LEU A 93 2.31 -12.00 -2.71
C LEU A 93 1.36 -10.83 -2.38
N GLN A 94 1.73 -9.95 -1.44
CA GLN A 94 0.95 -8.74 -1.13
C GLN A 94 0.92 -7.77 -2.32
N ILE A 95 2.03 -7.61 -3.04
CA ILE A 95 2.10 -6.81 -4.28
C ILE A 95 1.17 -7.43 -5.34
N ASP A 96 1.22 -8.74 -5.53
CA ASP A 96 0.38 -9.42 -6.52
C ASP A 96 -1.12 -9.28 -6.21
N MET A 97 -1.49 -9.41 -4.93
CA MET A 97 -2.87 -9.17 -4.49
C MET A 97 -3.29 -7.71 -4.66
N MET A 98 -2.40 -6.76 -4.40
CA MET A 98 -2.66 -5.34 -4.57
C MET A 98 -2.91 -4.99 -6.05
N VAL A 99 -2.04 -5.42 -6.96
CA VAL A 99 -2.22 -5.20 -8.41
C VAL A 99 -3.48 -5.90 -8.89
N ASN A 100 -3.73 -7.15 -8.46
CA ASN A 100 -4.94 -7.87 -8.81
C ASN A 100 -6.22 -7.16 -8.32
N SER A 101 -6.18 -6.53 -7.13
CA SER A 101 -7.31 -5.76 -6.62
C SER A 101 -7.61 -4.52 -7.45
N PHE A 102 -6.59 -3.88 -8.04
CA PHE A 102 -6.78 -2.76 -8.97
C PHE A 102 -7.39 -3.24 -10.29
N VAL A 103 -6.87 -4.32 -10.86
CA VAL A 103 -7.39 -4.90 -12.13
C VAL A 103 -8.86 -5.28 -12.01
N ASN A 104 -9.29 -5.77 -10.85
CA ASN A 104 -10.67 -6.14 -10.60
C ASN A 104 -11.53 -5.00 -10.03
N ASP A 105 -10.99 -3.77 -9.98
CA ASP A 105 -11.64 -2.57 -9.41
C ASP A 105 -12.18 -2.77 -7.97
N PHE A 106 -11.48 -3.61 -7.17
CA PHE A 106 -11.77 -3.77 -5.74
C PHE A 106 -11.23 -2.61 -4.92
N ALA A 107 -10.15 -1.98 -5.39
CA ALA A 107 -9.53 -0.81 -4.80
C ALA A 107 -8.92 0.08 -5.87
N ARG A 108 -8.89 1.40 -5.63
CA ARG A 108 -8.19 2.39 -6.45
C ARG A 108 -7.06 3.08 -5.72
N VAL A 109 -6.97 2.86 -4.42
CA VAL A 109 -5.89 3.33 -3.56
C VAL A 109 -5.46 2.18 -2.66
N ALA A 110 -4.17 1.97 -2.54
CA ALA A 110 -3.61 0.98 -1.64
C ALA A 110 -2.35 1.50 -0.96
N THR A 111 -2.07 0.98 0.22
CA THR A 111 -0.84 1.24 0.95
C THR A 111 -0.19 -0.10 1.31
N LEU A 112 1.09 -0.25 0.99
CA LEU A 112 1.89 -1.39 1.39
C LEU A 112 3.02 -0.91 2.29
N GLN A 113 3.04 -1.43 3.51
CA GLN A 113 4.10 -1.15 4.47
C GLN A 113 4.89 -2.43 4.74
N TYR A 114 6.21 -2.37 4.54
CA TYR A 114 7.13 -3.43 4.96
C TYR A 114 7.47 -3.26 6.43
N THR A 115 7.20 -4.30 7.21
CA THR A 115 7.42 -4.35 8.68
C THR A 115 6.55 -3.33 9.46
N LYS A 116 7.03 -2.87 10.59
CA LYS A 116 6.40 -1.85 11.44
C LYS A 116 7.48 -0.87 11.92
N SER A 117 7.12 0.28 12.49
CA SER A 117 8.04 1.37 12.84
C SER A 117 9.24 0.92 13.69
N VAL A 118 9.06 -0.02 14.62
CA VAL A 118 10.17 -0.67 15.34
C VAL A 118 10.48 -2.00 14.65
N GLY A 119 11.00 -1.95 13.42
CA GLY A 119 11.25 -3.11 12.57
C GLY A 119 12.30 -4.06 13.15
N GLN A 120 11.86 -5.15 13.78
CA GLN A 120 12.74 -6.19 14.35
C GLN A 120 13.05 -7.30 13.33
N ALA A 121 12.69 -7.11 12.05
CA ALA A 121 12.95 -8.09 11.02
C ALA A 121 14.45 -8.28 10.82
N LYS A 122 14.85 -9.54 10.65
CA LYS A 122 16.18 -9.95 10.19
C LYS A 122 16.09 -10.32 8.73
N MET A 123 17.05 -9.90 7.94
CA MET A 123 17.08 -10.13 6.50
C MET A 123 17.96 -11.34 6.18
N ASN A 124 17.57 -12.53 6.70
CA ASN A 124 18.39 -13.75 6.60
C ASN A 124 18.71 -14.13 5.15
N TRP A 125 17.80 -13.87 4.21
CA TRP A 125 18.04 -14.10 2.76
C TRP A 125 19.11 -13.18 2.16
N LEU A 126 19.52 -12.13 2.88
CA LEU A 126 20.66 -11.28 2.56
C LEU A 126 21.87 -11.64 3.42
N GLU A 127 21.86 -12.78 4.12
CA GLU A 127 22.91 -13.17 5.09
C GLU A 127 23.14 -12.10 6.17
N ILE A 128 22.06 -11.43 6.62
CA ILE A 128 22.09 -10.41 7.67
C ILE A 128 21.23 -10.91 8.83
N ASP A 129 21.89 -11.33 9.91
CA ASP A 129 21.23 -11.83 11.13
C ASP A 129 20.95 -10.72 12.16
N ASP A 130 21.41 -9.51 11.89
CA ASP A 130 21.09 -8.34 12.72
C ASP A 130 19.65 -7.88 12.47
N LYS A 131 19.03 -7.36 13.52
CA LYS A 131 17.71 -6.73 13.39
C LYS A 131 17.84 -5.40 12.67
N HIS A 132 17.01 -5.16 11.68
CA HIS A 132 17.03 -3.93 10.88
C HIS A 132 17.02 -2.66 11.75
N HIS A 133 16.14 -2.61 12.78
CA HIS A 133 16.07 -1.48 13.69
C HIS A 133 17.39 -1.26 14.47
N THR A 134 18.03 -2.33 14.94
CA THR A 134 19.32 -2.23 15.63
C THR A 134 20.40 -1.65 14.71
N LEU A 135 20.50 -2.16 13.47
CA LEU A 135 21.42 -1.62 12.46
C LEU A 135 21.18 -0.14 12.19
N SER A 136 19.92 0.30 12.15
CA SER A 136 19.59 1.70 11.85
C SER A 136 20.05 2.67 12.95
N HIS A 137 20.33 2.18 14.16
CA HIS A 137 20.85 2.98 15.29
C HIS A 137 22.36 2.97 15.40
N GLU A 138 23.07 2.19 14.58
CA GLU A 138 24.52 2.16 14.62
C GLU A 138 25.14 3.52 14.25
N PRO A 139 26.30 3.85 14.84
CA PRO A 139 27.00 5.09 14.50
C PRO A 139 27.40 5.14 13.01
N ASP A 140 27.40 6.32 12.40
CA ASP A 140 27.74 6.53 10.98
C ASP A 140 29.12 5.97 10.59
N LYS A 141 30.06 5.92 11.53
CA LYS A 141 31.39 5.35 11.32
C LYS A 141 31.45 3.83 11.28
N ASN A 142 30.35 3.15 11.68
CA ASN A 142 30.27 1.69 11.61
C ASN A 142 30.03 1.26 10.16
N LYS A 143 31.14 0.96 9.46
CA LYS A 143 31.08 0.59 8.04
C LYS A 143 30.34 -0.72 7.80
N ASP A 144 30.45 -1.71 8.67
CA ASP A 144 29.72 -2.98 8.54
C ASP A 144 28.22 -2.76 8.59
N ALA A 145 27.73 -1.99 9.57
CA ALA A 145 26.32 -1.64 9.65
C ALA A 145 25.83 -0.83 8.44
N TYR A 146 26.66 0.11 7.95
CA TYR A 146 26.36 0.86 6.74
C TYR A 146 26.21 -0.07 5.52
N ASP A 147 27.16 -0.95 5.28
CA ASP A 147 27.15 -1.87 4.14
C ASP A 147 25.93 -2.83 4.20
N LYS A 148 25.58 -3.31 5.39
CA LYS A 148 24.35 -4.10 5.63
C LYS A 148 23.09 -3.30 5.32
N LEU A 149 22.98 -2.05 5.78
CA LEU A 149 21.84 -1.18 5.51
C LEU A 149 21.71 -0.86 4.02
N VAL A 150 22.83 -0.65 3.29
CA VAL A 150 22.81 -0.47 1.84
C VAL A 150 22.23 -1.71 1.16
N ARG A 151 22.64 -2.92 1.54
CA ARG A 151 22.09 -4.17 0.99
C ARG A 151 20.58 -4.31 1.26
N ILE A 152 20.13 -3.98 2.47
CA ILE A 152 18.72 -3.98 2.84
C ILE A 152 17.93 -2.98 1.99
N ASN A 153 18.41 -1.76 1.86
CA ASN A 153 17.73 -0.73 1.07
C ASN A 153 17.71 -1.06 -0.44
N THR A 154 18.76 -1.70 -0.94
CA THR A 154 18.79 -2.23 -2.30
C THR A 154 17.70 -3.27 -2.52
N TRP A 155 17.52 -4.19 -1.58
CA TRP A 155 16.42 -5.16 -1.65
C TRP A 155 15.05 -4.49 -1.63
N PHE A 156 14.81 -3.48 -0.79
CA PHE A 156 13.55 -2.73 -0.84
C PHE A 156 13.34 -2.03 -2.19
N ALA A 157 14.40 -1.50 -2.80
CA ALA A 157 14.31 -0.90 -4.14
C ALA A 157 14.00 -1.95 -5.23
N GLU A 158 14.52 -3.19 -5.09
CA GLU A 158 14.20 -4.30 -5.97
C GLU A 158 12.72 -4.73 -5.84
N GLU A 159 12.15 -4.70 -4.63
CA GLU A 159 10.73 -4.97 -4.42
C GLU A 159 9.84 -3.85 -5.00
N LEU A 160 10.26 -2.58 -4.93
CA LEU A 160 9.61 -1.49 -5.68
C LEU A 160 9.69 -1.75 -7.20
N ALA A 161 10.86 -2.14 -7.71
CA ALA A 161 11.01 -2.46 -9.12
C ALA A 161 10.12 -3.64 -9.55
N TYR A 162 9.92 -4.63 -8.67
CA TYR A 162 8.97 -5.72 -8.90
C TYR A 162 7.54 -5.19 -9.06
N LEU A 163 7.08 -4.30 -8.16
CA LEU A 163 5.77 -3.66 -8.25
C LEU A 163 5.61 -2.91 -9.59
N LEU A 164 6.60 -2.08 -9.94
CA LEU A 164 6.54 -1.29 -11.17
C LEU A 164 6.48 -2.17 -12.42
N LYS A 165 7.30 -3.21 -12.50
CA LYS A 165 7.26 -4.18 -13.60
C LYS A 165 5.94 -4.92 -13.66
N LYS A 166 5.36 -5.26 -12.53
CA LYS A 166 4.04 -5.91 -12.47
C LYS A 166 2.95 -5.00 -13.02
N LEU A 167 2.92 -3.72 -12.62
CA LEU A 167 1.99 -2.72 -13.14
C LEU A 167 2.21 -2.47 -14.64
N GLU A 168 3.47 -2.39 -15.08
CA GLU A 168 3.83 -2.18 -16.49
C GLU A 168 3.40 -3.36 -17.37
N SER A 169 3.56 -4.59 -16.90
CA SER A 169 3.18 -5.80 -17.63
C SER A 169 1.68 -6.13 -17.58
N THR A 170 0.90 -5.40 -16.78
CA THR A 170 -0.53 -5.63 -16.61
C THR A 170 -1.31 -4.61 -17.43
N PRO A 171 -2.12 -5.03 -18.43
CA PRO A 171 -2.97 -4.11 -19.20
C PRO A 171 -4.00 -3.40 -18.32
N GLU A 172 -4.27 -2.13 -18.57
CA GLU A 172 -5.35 -1.39 -17.90
C GLU A 172 -6.71 -1.86 -18.42
N PRO A 173 -7.62 -2.35 -17.54
CA PRO A 173 -8.93 -2.81 -17.97
C PRO A 173 -9.76 -1.69 -18.61
N GLY A 174 -10.24 -1.93 -19.83
CA GLY A 174 -11.10 -0.98 -20.54
C GLY A 174 -10.40 0.26 -21.11
N GLN A 175 -9.08 0.38 -20.98
CA GLN A 175 -8.28 1.50 -21.48
C GLN A 175 -7.07 1.00 -22.30
N LYS A 176 -6.39 1.92 -22.98
CA LYS A 176 -5.12 1.61 -23.64
C LYS A 176 -3.97 1.77 -22.65
N GLY A 177 -2.91 0.99 -22.83
CA GLY A 177 -1.71 1.05 -22.03
C GLY A 177 -1.71 0.04 -20.87
N SER A 178 -0.79 0.22 -19.96
CA SER A 178 -0.58 -0.61 -18.78
C SER A 178 -1.19 0.03 -17.53
N MET A 179 -1.33 -0.76 -16.48
CA MET A 179 -1.71 -0.23 -15.16
C MET A 179 -0.75 0.86 -14.69
N LEU A 180 0.54 0.80 -15.06
CA LEU A 180 1.54 1.81 -14.68
C LEU A 180 1.28 3.16 -15.37
N ASP A 181 0.72 3.17 -16.58
CA ASP A 181 0.37 4.41 -17.29
C ASP A 181 -0.75 5.19 -16.59
N HIS A 182 -1.58 4.50 -15.80
CA HIS A 182 -2.73 5.06 -15.10
C HIS A 182 -2.55 5.13 -13.57
N THR A 183 -1.40 4.71 -13.05
CA THR A 183 -1.11 4.66 -11.61
C THR A 183 -0.02 5.67 -11.24
N LEU A 184 -0.13 6.27 -10.07
CA LEU A 184 0.95 6.96 -9.38
C LEU A 184 1.41 6.10 -8.21
N VAL A 185 2.65 5.65 -8.25
CA VAL A 185 3.32 4.96 -7.14
C VAL A 185 4.18 5.96 -6.38
N ILE A 186 3.99 6.02 -5.08
CA ILE A 186 4.79 6.85 -4.18
C ILE A 186 5.49 5.93 -3.20
N TRP A 187 6.83 5.95 -3.20
CA TRP A 187 7.64 5.23 -2.23
C TRP A 187 8.42 6.21 -1.37
N THR A 188 8.30 6.09 -0.07
CA THR A 188 8.94 6.97 0.89
C THR A 188 9.30 6.22 2.16
N ASN A 189 10.02 6.89 3.06
CA ASN A 189 10.35 6.42 4.38
C ASN A 189 9.85 7.40 5.44
N GLU A 190 9.71 6.96 6.67
CA GLU A 190 9.28 7.80 7.80
C GLU A 190 10.36 8.78 8.26
N LEU A 191 11.63 8.39 8.14
CA LEU A 191 12.78 9.13 8.64
C LEU A 191 13.81 9.37 7.53
N GLY A 192 14.50 10.48 7.59
CA GLY A 192 15.69 10.72 6.75
C GLY A 192 16.92 9.97 7.26
N LYS A 193 16.99 9.72 8.59
CA LYS A 193 18.10 8.99 9.22
C LYS A 193 17.63 8.27 10.49
N GLY A 194 17.93 6.96 10.59
CA GLY A 194 17.44 6.12 11.67
C GLY A 194 18.06 6.41 13.04
N ASN A 195 19.40 6.60 13.13
CA ASN A 195 20.07 6.75 14.41
C ASN A 195 19.78 8.06 15.15
N SER A 196 19.40 9.09 14.44
CA SER A 196 19.04 10.40 15.01
C SER A 196 17.53 10.69 14.95
N HIS A 197 16.75 9.79 14.36
CA HIS A 197 15.30 9.97 14.10
C HIS A 197 14.97 11.32 13.42
N THR A 198 15.87 11.80 12.55
CA THR A 198 15.65 13.08 11.88
C THR A 198 14.58 12.97 10.80
N LEU A 199 13.77 14.01 10.71
CA LEU A 199 12.78 14.20 9.65
C LEU A 199 13.34 14.99 8.46
N ASN A 200 14.63 15.32 8.47
CA ASN A 200 15.27 16.04 7.38
C ASN A 200 15.63 15.07 6.25
N ASN A 201 15.56 15.57 5.01
CA ASN A 201 15.96 14.82 3.81
C ASN A 201 15.23 13.47 3.63
N ILE A 202 13.94 13.42 3.93
CA ILE A 202 13.13 12.23 3.66
C ILE A 202 13.05 12.04 2.15
N PRO A 203 13.46 10.86 1.62
CA PRO A 203 13.39 10.58 0.19
C PRO A 203 11.96 10.26 -0.24
N PHE A 204 11.57 10.78 -1.41
CA PHE A 204 10.35 10.40 -2.11
C PHE A 204 10.69 9.94 -3.51
N VAL A 205 10.24 8.75 -3.89
CA VAL A 205 10.32 8.24 -5.26
C VAL A 205 8.91 8.18 -5.82
N LEU A 206 8.71 8.83 -6.97
CA LEU A 206 7.47 8.80 -7.70
C LEU A 206 7.67 8.04 -9.01
N ALA A 207 6.75 7.14 -9.33
CA ALA A 207 6.80 6.37 -10.56
C ALA A 207 5.39 6.19 -11.13
N GLY A 208 5.30 5.95 -12.44
CA GLY A 208 4.06 5.83 -13.20
C GLY A 208 3.61 7.14 -13.82
N SER A 209 2.63 7.08 -14.71
CA SER A 209 2.16 8.24 -15.48
C SER A 209 0.83 8.80 -14.99
N GLY A 210 0.26 8.21 -13.94
CA GLY A 210 -0.96 8.71 -13.32
C GLY A 210 -0.81 10.15 -12.84
N PHE A 211 -1.89 10.92 -12.90
CA PHE A 211 -1.97 12.32 -12.48
C PHE A 211 -1.04 13.30 -13.23
N GLY A 212 -0.42 12.91 -14.35
CA GLY A 212 0.39 13.80 -15.18
C GLY A 212 1.70 14.28 -14.55
N PHE A 213 2.23 13.60 -13.56
CA PHE A 213 3.55 13.92 -13.00
C PHE A 213 4.67 13.74 -14.03
N ARG A 214 5.57 14.71 -14.10
CA ARG A 214 6.74 14.67 -14.98
C ARG A 214 7.85 13.82 -14.35
N MET A 215 7.99 12.59 -14.81
CA MET A 215 8.98 11.63 -14.33
C MET A 215 10.38 11.90 -14.90
N GLY A 216 11.38 11.07 -14.51
CA GLY A 216 12.75 11.13 -15.02
C GLY A 216 13.58 12.30 -14.52
N ARG A 217 13.29 12.85 -13.36
CA ARG A 217 14.02 13.99 -12.77
C ARG A 217 14.24 13.81 -11.27
N SER A 218 15.29 14.42 -10.76
CA SER A 218 15.53 14.60 -9.33
C SER A 218 15.23 16.04 -8.92
N ILE A 219 14.56 16.24 -7.82
CA ILE A 219 14.17 17.55 -7.30
C ILE A 219 14.66 17.66 -5.86
N ASN A 220 15.45 18.71 -5.58
CA ASN A 220 15.73 19.11 -4.23
C ASN A 220 14.63 20.09 -3.77
N CYS A 221 13.82 19.70 -2.78
CA CYS A 221 12.77 20.53 -2.24
C CYS A 221 13.26 21.48 -1.12
N GLU A 222 14.59 21.54 -0.92
CA GLU A 222 15.23 22.37 0.12
C GLU A 222 14.63 22.13 1.51
N ASN A 223 14.16 23.20 2.17
CA ASN A 223 13.53 23.10 3.49
C ASN A 223 11.99 23.04 3.43
N SER A 224 11.42 22.66 2.29
CA SER A 224 9.96 22.54 2.18
C SER A 224 9.44 21.40 3.05
N PRO A 225 8.42 21.62 3.88
CA PRO A 225 7.78 20.56 4.63
C PRO A 225 7.18 19.51 3.69
N HIS A 226 7.36 18.23 4.00
CA HIS A 226 6.90 17.14 3.12
C HIS A 226 5.38 17.10 2.91
N ASN A 227 4.58 17.65 3.83
CA ASN A 227 3.13 17.76 3.66
C ASN A 227 2.71 18.66 2.48
N ARG A 228 3.58 19.57 2.01
CA ARG A 228 3.34 20.31 0.77
C ARG A 228 3.28 19.43 -0.47
N PHE A 229 3.84 18.26 -0.40
CA PHE A 229 3.74 17.28 -1.48
C PHE A 229 2.30 16.77 -1.70
N LEU A 230 1.46 16.86 -0.67
CA LEU A 230 0.06 16.41 -0.69
C LEU A 230 -0.93 17.52 -1.08
N LEU A 231 -0.44 18.73 -1.32
CA LEU A 231 -1.23 19.90 -1.73
C LEU A 231 -1.07 20.18 -3.23
#